data_7cdd6f45b99d0984916d8e27acb70f35
#
_entry.id   7cdd6f45b99d0984916d8e27acb70f35
#
_cell.length_a   1.000
_cell.length_b   1.000
_cell.length_c   1.000
_cell.angle_alpha   90.00
_cell.angle_beta   90.00
_cell.angle_gamma   90.00
#
_symmetry.space_group_name_H-M   'P 1'
#
loop_
_entity.id
_entity.type
_entity.pdbx_description
1 polymer ?
#
loop_
_entity_poly.entity_id
_entity_poly.type
_entity_poly.pdbx_seq_one_letter_code
_entity_poly.pdbx_strand_id
1 'polypeptide(L)'
;ISSIFDYTSATGQTVKVDPTAAPSAGTYTALLRYRAKLFDVENADLLSPMPKKYVKSISDESMSVRRTFDAQTVSSNSISITLPENEQFASITNENYTIVVLAGSNSTYAVGAEIPLNTTSSGAVGYTTFTSSEQTTLQVDNLTSITSVKVTATISKNIATRKTKTENQMFVMKVNKTIQNLDKQNYNLVYSNLYGTRIEDKDISLGVSDCYRLHAVYESYDDNDPVLPSVVIVEPTFFATGTIVTGATSKARAKVIDFASGSLTLSLVYLEGTFVAGETINGVNSAGTAISAIVNDSAGSIVAGSKVVTDNYFLEVNQTGFIYDISKISRKKGVAVPLRKLKVVVDYYTHSATGDYFGGQSYLSTDYKDVPFFGVKFMADYLDFRPGVKNLFTGTGSVASPAYVQVSTFDFNSRVFNVTGTPTATIFDVPKINTSMRCDFDWYLPKTDKAFI
;
A
#
# COMPACT_ATOMS: atom_id res chain seq x y z
N ILE A 1 35.99 -4.98 6.74
CA ILE A 1 35.27 -4.74 8.02
C ILE A 1 34.09 -5.68 8.05
N SER A 2 34.10 -6.66 8.98
CA SER A 2 33.07 -7.70 9.03
C SER A 2 31.86 -7.31 9.89
N SER A 3 32.02 -6.48 10.89
CA SER A 3 30.95 -6.05 11.80
C SER A 3 31.26 -4.75 12.52
N ILE A 4 30.23 -4.11 13.00
CA ILE A 4 30.29 -2.98 13.93
C ILE A 4 29.85 -3.54 15.29
N PHE A 5 30.73 -3.45 16.30
CA PHE A 5 30.48 -4.01 17.60
C PHE A 5 29.75 -3.06 18.54
N ASP A 6 30.06 -1.79 18.47
CA ASP A 6 29.55 -0.85 19.44
C ASP A 6 29.51 0.57 18.85
N TYR A 7 28.52 1.31 19.25
CA TYR A 7 28.35 2.72 18.95
C TYR A 7 28.09 3.47 20.25
N THR A 8 29.07 4.21 20.71
CA THR A 8 28.89 5.08 21.87
C THR A 8 28.75 6.52 21.41
N SER A 9 27.58 7.09 21.62
CA SER A 9 27.26 8.48 21.37
C SER A 9 27.21 9.24 22.68
N ALA A 10 28.30 10.01 22.95
CA ALA A 10 28.15 11.20 23.78
C ALA A 10 29.22 12.15 23.36
N THR A 11 29.23 13.25 22.95
CA THR A 11 30.26 14.29 22.70
C THR A 11 31.46 13.92 21.82
N GLY A 12 31.65 12.69 21.43
CA GLY A 12 32.65 12.21 20.47
C GLY A 12 32.20 10.85 19.93
N GLN A 13 31.79 10.81 18.70
CA GLN A 13 31.28 9.57 18.09
C GLN A 13 32.42 8.57 17.88
N THR A 14 32.48 7.55 18.72
CA THR A 14 33.47 6.48 18.56
C THR A 14 32.74 5.22 18.06
N VAL A 15 33.14 4.72 16.92
CA VAL A 15 32.64 3.47 16.36
C VAL A 15 33.72 2.42 16.46
N LYS A 16 33.44 1.33 17.17
CA LYS A 16 34.30 0.15 17.17
C LYS A 16 33.97 -0.72 15.97
N VAL A 17 34.99 -0.96 15.16
CA VAL A 17 34.89 -1.83 13.99
C VAL A 17 35.82 -3.03 14.16
N ASP A 18 35.36 -4.20 13.77
CA ASP A 18 36.19 -5.41 13.72
C ASP A 18 36.74 -5.57 12.30
N PRO A 19 38.02 -5.34 12.08
CA PRO A 19 38.63 -5.60 10.80
C PRO A 19 38.86 -7.12 10.64
N THR A 20 38.55 -7.65 9.48
CA THR A 20 38.80 -9.05 9.13
C THR A 20 40.31 -9.41 9.09
N ALA A 21 41.20 -8.42 9.09
CA ALA A 21 42.63 -8.56 9.26
C ALA A 21 43.16 -7.39 10.09
N ALA A 22 44.19 -7.63 10.89
CA ALA A 22 44.84 -6.56 11.64
C ALA A 22 45.39 -5.52 10.69
N PRO A 23 45.04 -4.23 10.81
CA PRO A 23 45.61 -3.18 9.97
C PRO A 23 47.10 -3.06 10.23
N SER A 24 47.90 -2.87 9.19
CA SER A 24 49.30 -2.51 9.33
C SER A 24 49.41 -1.13 10.01
N ALA A 25 50.54 -0.86 10.67
CA ALA A 25 50.78 0.43 11.30
C ALA A 25 50.68 1.58 10.27
N GLY A 26 49.84 2.57 10.53
CA GLY A 26 49.60 3.70 9.66
C GLY A 26 48.38 4.52 10.05
N THR A 27 48.14 5.65 9.39
CA THR A 27 46.94 6.47 9.54
C THR A 27 45.87 5.96 8.56
N TYR A 28 44.74 5.55 9.06
CA TYR A 28 43.63 5.06 8.26
C TYR A 28 42.47 6.03 8.30
N THR A 29 41.86 6.29 7.15
CA THR A 29 40.59 7.01 7.03
C THR A 29 39.52 5.98 6.81
N ALA A 30 38.63 5.80 7.78
CA ALA A 30 37.46 4.94 7.63
C ALA A 30 36.29 5.78 7.14
N LEU A 31 35.71 5.43 5.99
CA LEU A 31 34.47 5.99 5.51
C LEU A 31 33.31 5.15 6.07
N LEU A 32 32.66 5.67 7.10
CA LEU A 32 31.49 5.03 7.71
C LEU A 32 30.23 5.57 7.05
N ARG A 33 29.57 4.77 6.24
CA ARG A 33 28.25 5.11 5.71
C ARG A 33 27.18 4.47 6.56
N TYR A 34 26.52 5.29 7.34
CA TYR A 34 25.33 4.89 8.06
C TYR A 34 24.14 4.91 7.07
N ARG A 35 23.65 3.74 6.73
CA ARG A 35 22.28 3.63 6.19
C ARG A 35 21.35 3.79 7.38
N ALA A 36 20.74 4.95 7.51
CA ALA A 36 19.61 5.07 8.42
C ALA A 36 18.63 3.97 8.03
N LYS A 37 18.51 2.95 8.86
CA LYS A 37 17.36 2.06 8.77
C LYS A 37 16.17 2.98 9.00
N LEU A 38 15.31 3.12 7.98
CA LEU A 38 14.01 3.78 8.12
C LEU A 38 13.12 3.09 9.17
N PHE A 39 13.67 2.16 9.93
CA PHE A 39 13.06 1.30 10.93
C PHE A 39 13.47 1.64 12.36
N ASP A 40 14.17 2.73 12.58
CA ASP A 40 14.42 3.14 13.96
C ASP A 40 13.15 3.77 14.51
N VAL A 41 12.57 3.08 15.48
CA VAL A 41 11.20 3.20 15.98
C VAL A 41 10.87 4.60 16.54
N GLU A 42 11.85 5.43 16.77
CA GLU A 42 11.61 6.68 17.49
C GLU A 42 11.35 7.91 16.62
N ASN A 43 11.74 7.95 15.34
CA ASN A 43 11.66 9.20 14.56
C ASN A 43 11.45 9.11 13.05
N ALA A 44 11.00 8.01 12.49
CA ALA A 44 10.98 7.85 11.05
C ALA A 44 9.62 7.52 10.44
N ASP A 45 8.54 8.03 11.02
CA ASP A 45 7.23 8.00 10.36
C ASP A 45 7.35 8.71 9.00
N LEU A 46 6.94 8.03 7.93
CA LEU A 46 6.78 8.63 6.61
C LEU A 46 5.51 9.51 6.54
N LEU A 47 5.18 10.14 7.64
CA LEU A 47 4.03 11.01 7.85
C LEU A 47 4.52 12.36 8.36
N SER A 48 4.30 13.39 7.57
CA SER A 48 4.65 14.76 7.95
C SER A 48 3.37 15.57 8.21
N PRO A 49 3.19 16.14 9.43
CA PRO A 49 2.01 16.94 9.71
C PRO A 49 2.03 18.24 8.92
N MET A 50 0.86 18.64 8.42
CA MET A 50 0.68 19.96 7.84
C MET A 50 0.66 21.05 8.93
N PRO A 51 1.14 22.27 8.65
CA PRO A 51 1.21 23.34 9.64
C PRO A 51 -0.17 23.86 10.06
N LYS A 52 -1.22 23.50 9.35
CA LYS A 52 -2.62 23.80 9.65
C LYS A 52 -3.46 22.54 9.59
N LYS A 53 -4.52 22.50 10.36
CA LYS A 53 -5.57 21.49 10.28
C LYS A 53 -6.59 21.87 9.22
N TYR A 54 -7.37 20.89 8.79
CA TYR A 54 -8.44 21.03 7.78
C TYR A 54 -7.89 21.46 6.42
N VAL A 55 -6.81 20.83 6.00
CA VAL A 55 -6.20 21.10 4.68
C VAL A 55 -7.15 20.68 3.58
N LYS A 56 -7.42 21.62 2.67
CA LYS A 56 -8.29 21.43 1.51
C LYS A 56 -7.50 20.99 0.28
N SER A 57 -6.43 21.67 -0.01
CA SER A 57 -5.60 21.44 -1.20
C SER A 57 -4.14 21.76 -0.92
N ILE A 58 -3.27 21.13 -1.70
CA ILE A 58 -1.82 21.34 -1.70
C ILE A 58 -1.42 21.61 -3.15
N SER A 59 -0.51 22.53 -3.38
CA SER A 59 0.00 22.92 -4.70
C SER A 59 1.45 23.41 -4.63
N ASP A 60 2.10 23.55 -5.78
CA ASP A 60 3.47 24.03 -5.94
C ASP A 60 4.49 23.27 -5.08
N GLU A 61 4.36 21.94 -5.08
CA GLU A 61 5.18 21.06 -4.28
C GLU A 61 6.56 20.83 -4.89
N SER A 62 7.58 21.02 -4.07
CA SER A 62 8.95 20.60 -4.41
C SER A 62 9.58 19.87 -3.23
N MET A 63 10.39 18.86 -3.51
CA MET A 63 11.00 18.05 -2.47
C MET A 63 12.27 17.37 -2.93
N SER A 64 13.07 16.92 -1.97
CA SER A 64 14.21 16.04 -2.22
C SER A 64 13.86 14.61 -1.83
N VAL A 65 14.14 13.67 -2.72
CA VAL A 65 13.89 12.24 -2.54
C VAL A 65 15.15 11.43 -2.63
N ARG A 66 15.13 10.24 -2.04
CA ARG A 66 16.15 9.21 -2.25
C ARG A 66 15.57 8.16 -3.18
N ARG A 67 16.15 8.03 -4.37
CA ARG A 67 15.76 7.02 -5.35
C ARG A 67 16.86 5.99 -5.52
N THR A 68 16.46 4.74 -5.67
CA THR A 68 17.36 3.64 -5.99
C THR A 68 17.13 3.21 -7.44
N PHE A 69 18.20 3.24 -8.21
CA PHE A 69 18.28 2.68 -9.55
C PHE A 69 18.91 1.29 -9.42
N ASP A 70 18.05 0.29 -9.40
CA ASP A 70 18.50 -1.10 -9.23
C ASP A 70 18.98 -1.69 -10.56
N ALA A 71 19.89 -2.67 -10.49
CA ALA A 71 20.35 -3.47 -11.62
C ALA A 71 20.76 -2.66 -12.87
N GLN A 72 21.49 -1.53 -12.67
CA GLN A 72 22.02 -0.76 -13.80
C GLN A 72 23.10 -1.57 -14.50
N THR A 73 22.88 -1.86 -15.78
CA THR A 73 23.82 -2.62 -16.61
C THR A 73 25.01 -1.74 -16.97
N VAL A 74 26.22 -2.23 -16.71
CA VAL A 74 27.47 -1.57 -17.12
C VAL A 74 27.72 -1.88 -18.59
N SER A 75 27.84 -0.85 -19.40
CA SER A 75 28.17 -0.94 -20.82
C SER A 75 29.44 -0.10 -21.09
N SER A 76 30.41 -0.67 -21.82
CA SER A 76 31.68 0.01 -22.10
C SER A 76 32.38 0.57 -20.84
N ASN A 77 32.31 -0.20 -19.73
CA ASN A 77 32.85 0.17 -18.42
C ASN A 77 32.17 1.41 -17.78
N SER A 78 31.01 1.78 -18.21
CA SER A 78 30.26 2.92 -17.65
C SER A 78 28.76 2.64 -17.50
N ILE A 79 28.10 3.45 -16.67
CA ILE A 79 26.64 3.57 -16.62
C ILE A 79 26.24 5.03 -16.85
N SER A 80 25.08 5.22 -17.44
CA SER A 80 24.48 6.55 -17.60
C SER A 80 23.02 6.47 -17.16
N ILE A 81 22.63 7.34 -16.25
CA ILE A 81 21.27 7.41 -15.71
C ILE A 81 20.71 8.79 -15.99
N THR A 82 19.62 8.85 -16.75
CA THR A 82 18.94 10.11 -17.08
C THR A 82 17.61 10.19 -16.32
N LEU A 83 17.35 11.34 -15.72
CA LEU A 83 16.12 11.64 -15.02
C LEU A 83 15.06 12.20 -15.97
N PRO A 84 13.79 12.02 -15.66
CA PRO A 84 12.70 12.68 -16.38
C PRO A 84 12.71 14.19 -16.15
N GLU A 85 11.89 14.89 -16.92
CA GLU A 85 11.68 16.31 -16.79
C GLU A 85 11.29 16.73 -15.36
N ASN A 86 11.71 17.91 -14.94
CA ASN A 86 11.50 18.49 -13.61
C ASN A 86 12.22 17.76 -12.45
N GLU A 87 13.13 16.87 -12.75
CA GLU A 87 13.99 16.22 -11.76
C GLU A 87 15.46 16.50 -12.03
N GLN A 88 16.23 16.69 -10.96
CA GLN A 88 17.67 16.97 -11.02
C GLN A 88 18.40 16.15 -9.98
N PHE A 89 19.57 15.65 -10.34
CA PHE A 89 20.46 15.03 -9.37
C PHE A 89 21.03 16.09 -8.41
N ALA A 90 21.10 15.76 -7.13
CA ALA A 90 21.82 16.59 -6.17
C ALA A 90 23.33 16.56 -6.44
N SER A 91 24.05 17.52 -5.85
CA SER A 91 25.52 17.59 -5.96
C SER A 91 26.18 16.24 -5.61
N ILE A 92 27.23 15.89 -6.34
CA ILE A 92 27.94 14.61 -6.17
C ILE A 92 28.74 14.65 -4.85
N THR A 93 28.16 14.07 -3.81
CA THR A 93 28.77 13.92 -2.48
C THR A 93 28.44 12.55 -1.92
N ASN A 94 29.23 12.08 -0.98
CA ASN A 94 29.00 10.79 -0.32
C ASN A 94 27.66 10.72 0.45
N GLU A 95 27.08 11.85 0.82
CA GLU A 95 25.74 11.90 1.44
C GLU A 95 24.63 11.66 0.43
N ASN A 96 24.87 12.06 -0.82
CA ASN A 96 23.84 12.02 -1.85
C ASN A 96 23.85 10.75 -2.69
N TYR A 97 24.95 10.02 -2.73
CA TYR A 97 25.09 8.85 -3.60
C TYR A 97 25.67 7.65 -2.89
N THR A 98 25.23 6.48 -3.29
CA THR A 98 25.84 5.18 -2.93
C THR A 98 25.78 4.29 -4.15
N ILE A 99 26.92 3.72 -4.54
CA ILE A 99 27.05 2.80 -5.67
C ILE A 99 27.48 1.44 -5.13
N VAL A 100 26.74 0.39 -5.40
CA VAL A 100 27.01 -0.97 -4.92
C VAL A 100 27.09 -1.94 -6.08
N VAL A 101 28.12 -2.79 -6.11
CA VAL A 101 28.28 -3.84 -7.12
C VAL A 101 27.22 -4.92 -6.93
N LEU A 102 26.46 -5.23 -7.97
CA LEU A 102 25.48 -6.32 -7.97
C LEU A 102 25.98 -7.57 -8.70
N ALA A 103 26.72 -7.38 -9.78
CA ALA A 103 27.27 -8.48 -10.56
C ALA A 103 28.61 -8.09 -11.22
N GLY A 104 29.45 -9.09 -11.51
CA GLY A 104 30.82 -8.88 -11.91
C GLY A 104 31.69 -8.55 -10.69
N SER A 105 32.98 -8.51 -10.89
CA SER A 105 33.95 -8.10 -9.85
C SER A 105 35.29 -7.76 -10.47
N ASN A 106 36.03 -6.93 -9.82
CA ASN A 106 37.46 -6.70 -10.13
C ASN A 106 38.31 -6.96 -8.89
N SER A 107 39.60 -6.73 -8.99
CA SER A 107 40.55 -6.99 -7.88
C SER A 107 40.25 -6.18 -6.61
N THR A 108 39.47 -5.10 -6.71
CA THR A 108 39.21 -4.17 -5.60
C THR A 108 37.77 -4.27 -5.11
N TYR A 109 36.80 -4.51 -6.00
CA TYR A 109 35.38 -4.46 -5.67
C TYR A 109 34.68 -5.77 -6.04
N ALA A 110 34.31 -6.53 -5.02
CA ALA A 110 33.51 -7.75 -5.16
C ALA A 110 32.00 -7.41 -5.15
N VAL A 111 31.16 -8.39 -5.46
CA VAL A 111 29.70 -8.27 -5.33
C VAL A 111 29.32 -7.87 -3.89
N GLY A 112 28.48 -6.87 -3.75
CA GLY A 112 28.10 -6.25 -2.48
C GLY A 112 29.02 -5.15 -1.99
N ALA A 113 30.20 -4.97 -2.61
CA ALA A 113 31.10 -3.87 -2.27
C ALA A 113 30.54 -2.52 -2.73
N GLU A 114 30.83 -1.50 -1.96
CA GLU A 114 30.54 -0.11 -2.31
C GLU A 114 31.70 0.49 -3.11
N ILE A 115 31.39 1.15 -4.23
CA ILE A 115 32.33 1.90 -5.04
C ILE A 115 32.35 3.33 -4.52
N PRO A 116 33.50 3.86 -4.06
CA PRO A 116 33.58 5.24 -3.62
C PRO A 116 33.40 6.20 -4.81
N LEU A 117 32.74 7.32 -4.55
CA LEU A 117 32.62 8.39 -5.54
C LEU A 117 33.97 9.04 -5.80
N ASN A 118 34.27 9.21 -7.05
CA ASN A 118 35.45 9.98 -7.47
C ASN A 118 35.02 11.08 -8.43
N THR A 119 35.28 12.32 -8.07
CA THR A 119 34.92 13.50 -8.89
C THR A 119 36.16 14.22 -9.44
N THR A 120 37.38 13.77 -9.06
CA THR A 120 38.62 14.49 -9.33
C THR A 120 39.52 13.81 -10.36
N SER A 121 39.46 12.48 -10.45
CA SER A 121 40.32 11.72 -11.34
C SER A 121 39.52 10.93 -12.35
N SER A 122 39.55 11.33 -13.61
CA SER A 122 38.82 10.68 -14.70
C SER A 122 39.27 9.24 -15.00
N GLY A 123 40.45 8.83 -14.50
CA GLY A 123 40.93 7.44 -14.62
C GLY A 123 40.64 6.54 -13.42
N ALA A 124 40.07 7.06 -12.35
CA ALA A 124 39.73 6.28 -11.17
C ALA A 124 38.46 5.50 -11.35
N VAL A 125 38.37 4.32 -10.71
CA VAL A 125 37.13 3.54 -10.65
C VAL A 125 36.05 4.36 -9.95
N GLY A 126 34.85 4.36 -10.53
CA GLY A 126 33.71 5.12 -9.98
C GLY A 126 33.83 6.62 -10.25
N TYR A 127 34.57 7.05 -11.28
CA TYR A 127 34.57 8.45 -11.68
C TYR A 127 33.16 8.89 -12.03
N THR A 128 32.63 9.84 -11.25
CA THR A 128 31.23 10.23 -11.28
C THR A 128 31.11 11.68 -11.71
N THR A 129 30.30 11.93 -12.73
CA THR A 129 30.10 13.27 -13.32
C THR A 129 28.66 13.47 -13.73
N PHE A 130 28.31 14.73 -13.99
CA PHE A 130 27.10 15.07 -14.75
C PHE A 130 27.48 15.36 -16.21
N THR A 131 26.76 14.74 -17.13
CA THR A 131 26.95 14.98 -18.57
C THR A 131 26.02 16.07 -19.11
N SER A 132 25.09 16.55 -18.29
CA SER A 132 24.21 17.69 -18.61
C SER A 132 24.46 18.86 -17.67
N SER A 133 24.34 20.10 -18.20
CA SER A 133 24.43 21.32 -17.38
C SER A 133 23.36 21.43 -16.31
N GLU A 134 22.21 20.81 -16.55
CA GLU A 134 21.06 20.81 -15.65
C GLU A 134 21.08 19.68 -14.63
N GLN A 135 22.16 18.92 -14.56
CA GLN A 135 22.31 17.77 -13.64
C GLN A 135 21.21 16.71 -13.80
N THR A 136 20.74 16.54 -15.03
CA THR A 136 19.69 15.54 -15.33
C THR A 136 20.25 14.17 -15.69
N THR A 137 21.57 14.08 -16.03
CA THR A 137 22.20 12.82 -16.39
C THR A 137 23.46 12.61 -15.55
N LEU A 138 23.45 11.54 -14.78
CA LEU A 138 24.57 11.04 -13.98
C LEU A 138 25.33 9.98 -14.77
N GLN A 139 26.63 10.13 -14.87
CA GLN A 139 27.54 9.13 -15.46
C GLN A 139 28.53 8.62 -14.43
N VAL A 140 28.76 7.31 -14.41
CA VAL A 140 29.80 6.67 -13.59
C VAL A 140 30.66 5.82 -14.48
N ASP A 141 31.94 6.09 -14.49
CA ASP A 141 32.94 5.50 -15.39
C ASP A 141 33.94 4.59 -14.69
N ASN A 142 34.74 3.90 -15.51
CA ASN A 142 35.84 3.01 -15.11
C ASN A 142 35.37 1.80 -14.27
N LEU A 143 34.20 1.27 -14.55
CA LEU A 143 33.61 0.09 -13.92
C LEU A 143 34.13 -1.22 -14.56
N THR A 144 35.46 -1.33 -14.75
CA THR A 144 36.07 -2.48 -15.44
C THR A 144 35.75 -3.80 -14.74
N SER A 145 35.31 -4.80 -15.50
CA SER A 145 34.89 -6.14 -15.03
C SER A 145 33.68 -6.17 -14.11
N ILE A 146 33.04 -5.04 -13.85
CA ILE A 146 31.75 -4.95 -13.18
C ILE A 146 30.66 -4.95 -14.27
N THR A 147 29.63 -5.76 -14.10
CA THR A 147 28.56 -5.93 -15.10
C THR A 147 27.24 -5.31 -14.70
N SER A 148 27.01 -5.16 -13.39
CA SER A 148 25.81 -4.50 -12.89
C SER A 148 26.07 -3.82 -11.55
N VAL A 149 25.45 -2.66 -11.36
CA VAL A 149 25.53 -1.88 -10.11
C VAL A 149 24.15 -1.39 -9.69
N LYS A 150 24.00 -1.13 -8.40
CA LYS A 150 22.88 -0.41 -7.80
C LYS A 150 23.34 0.99 -7.44
N VAL A 151 22.60 1.99 -7.89
CA VAL A 151 22.87 3.39 -7.55
C VAL A 151 21.73 3.93 -6.71
N THR A 152 22.03 4.42 -5.52
CA THR A 152 21.06 5.18 -4.71
C THR A 152 21.49 6.65 -4.77
N ALA A 153 20.60 7.52 -5.24
CA ALA A 153 20.89 8.92 -5.45
C ALA A 153 19.86 9.83 -4.76
N THR A 154 20.30 11.02 -4.37
CA THR A 154 19.42 12.12 -3.99
C THR A 154 19.01 12.88 -5.24
N ILE A 155 17.70 13.10 -5.38
CA ILE A 155 17.08 13.80 -6.50
C ILE A 155 16.24 14.95 -5.94
N SER A 156 16.40 16.13 -6.53
CA SER A 156 15.51 17.26 -6.32
C SER A 156 14.37 17.18 -7.34
N LYS A 157 13.14 17.13 -6.84
CA LYS A 157 11.93 17.22 -7.65
C LYS A 157 11.39 18.63 -7.55
N ASN A 158 11.38 19.34 -8.66
CA ASN A 158 10.82 20.69 -8.74
C ASN A 158 9.28 20.65 -8.72
N ILE A 159 8.70 19.52 -9.11
CA ILE A 159 7.27 19.24 -9.05
C ILE A 159 7.10 17.88 -8.40
N ALA A 160 6.59 17.85 -7.18
CA ALA A 160 6.14 16.63 -6.54
C ALA A 160 4.68 16.35 -6.95
N THR A 161 4.34 15.09 -7.16
CA THR A 161 3.01 14.70 -7.64
C THR A 161 2.25 13.95 -6.54
N ARG A 162 0.98 14.32 -6.39
CA ARG A 162 0.09 13.65 -5.45
C ARG A 162 -0.33 12.27 -5.98
N LYS A 163 -0.30 11.29 -5.10
CA LYS A 163 -0.92 9.98 -5.30
C LYS A 163 -2.42 10.06 -5.10
N THR A 164 -3.15 9.15 -5.71
CA THR A 164 -4.59 9.01 -5.52
C THR A 164 -4.92 7.70 -4.81
N LYS A 165 -5.98 7.75 -4.01
CA LYS A 165 -6.62 6.59 -3.40
C LYS A 165 -8.00 6.43 -4.02
N THR A 166 -8.28 5.26 -4.55
CA THR A 166 -9.60 4.92 -5.09
C THR A 166 -10.27 3.96 -4.15
N GLU A 167 -11.47 4.32 -3.70
CA GLU A 167 -12.28 3.51 -2.82
C GLU A 167 -12.86 2.30 -3.56
N ASN A 168 -12.69 1.13 -2.98
CA ASN A 168 -13.28 -0.12 -3.45
C ASN A 168 -14.24 -0.61 -2.37
N GLN A 169 -15.51 -0.33 -2.57
CA GLN A 169 -16.56 -0.65 -1.63
C GLN A 169 -17.05 -2.08 -1.82
N MET A 170 -17.48 -2.69 -0.71
CA MET A 170 -18.17 -3.97 -0.68
C MET A 170 -17.41 -5.11 -1.37
N PHE A 171 -16.07 -5.07 -1.28
CA PHE A 171 -15.23 -6.14 -1.81
C PHE A 171 -15.50 -7.45 -1.05
N VAL A 172 -15.78 -8.51 -1.80
CA VAL A 172 -16.09 -9.83 -1.25
C VAL A 172 -14.90 -10.75 -1.43
N MET A 173 -14.42 -11.30 -0.33
CA MET A 173 -13.35 -12.29 -0.31
C MET A 173 -13.85 -13.61 0.24
N LYS A 174 -13.41 -14.72 -0.37
CA LYS A 174 -13.66 -16.08 0.10
C LYS A 174 -12.45 -16.63 0.83
N VAL A 175 -12.65 -17.20 2.00
CA VAL A 175 -11.64 -17.89 2.80
C VAL A 175 -12.01 -19.36 2.91
N ASN A 176 -11.08 -20.21 2.46
CA ASN A 176 -11.29 -21.63 2.44
C ASN A 176 -10.75 -22.32 3.71
N LYS A 177 -11.25 -23.52 3.94
CA LYS A 177 -10.76 -24.43 4.95
C LYS A 177 -9.49 -25.12 4.45
N THR A 178 -8.59 -25.52 5.39
CA THR A 178 -7.48 -26.41 5.04
C THR A 178 -8.03 -27.71 4.49
N ILE A 179 -7.55 -28.11 3.33
CA ILE A 179 -7.85 -29.41 2.75
C ILE A 179 -6.57 -30.23 2.83
N GLN A 180 -6.65 -31.42 3.41
CA GLN A 180 -5.51 -32.33 3.50
C GLN A 180 -5.04 -32.68 2.08
N ASN A 181 -3.74 -32.57 1.85
CA ASN A 181 -3.04 -32.96 0.61
C ASN A 181 -3.45 -32.23 -0.66
N LEU A 182 -4.09 -31.07 -0.60
CA LEU A 182 -4.47 -30.34 -1.78
C LEU A 182 -3.58 -29.17 -2.09
N ASP A 183 -3.46 -28.93 -3.38
CA ASP A 183 -2.87 -27.78 -3.99
C ASP A 183 -3.40 -26.52 -3.30
N LYS A 184 -2.52 -25.85 -2.58
CA LYS A 184 -2.82 -24.59 -1.89
C LYS A 184 -3.23 -23.48 -2.85
N GLN A 185 -3.21 -23.75 -4.16
CA GLN A 185 -3.56 -22.83 -5.23
C GLN A 185 -5.06 -22.63 -5.42
N ASN A 186 -5.90 -23.47 -4.83
CA ASN A 186 -7.37 -23.36 -4.96
C ASN A 186 -8.03 -22.43 -3.97
N TYR A 187 -7.27 -21.66 -3.20
CA TYR A 187 -7.79 -20.66 -2.28
C TYR A 187 -7.88 -19.29 -2.97
N ASN A 188 -8.83 -18.47 -2.57
CA ASN A 188 -8.97 -17.10 -3.08
C ASN A 188 -7.77 -16.20 -2.74
N LEU A 189 -6.98 -16.59 -1.76
CA LEU A 189 -5.68 -16.00 -1.47
C LEU A 189 -4.57 -16.96 -1.84
N VAL A 190 -3.53 -16.46 -2.50
CA VAL A 190 -2.30 -17.23 -2.68
C VAL A 190 -1.74 -17.52 -1.30
N TYR A 191 -1.47 -18.78 -1.04
CA TYR A 191 -0.88 -19.21 0.23
C TYR A 191 0.43 -18.46 0.49
N SER A 192 0.53 -17.88 1.68
CA SER A 192 1.76 -17.30 2.18
C SER A 192 2.03 -17.82 3.58
N ASN A 193 3.29 -18.19 3.87
CA ASN A 193 3.70 -18.53 5.23
C ASN A 193 3.74 -17.30 6.15
N LEU A 194 3.76 -16.10 5.58
CA LEU A 194 3.79 -14.83 6.32
C LEU A 194 2.39 -14.38 6.76
N TYR A 195 1.36 -14.80 6.05
CA TYR A 195 -0.02 -14.38 6.29
C TYR A 195 -0.91 -15.60 6.41
N GLY A 196 -1.74 -15.63 7.44
CA GLY A 196 -2.80 -16.65 7.55
C GLY A 196 -3.78 -16.50 6.39
N THR A 197 -4.12 -17.58 5.73
CA THR A 197 -5.00 -17.58 4.54
C THR A 197 -6.13 -18.59 4.64
N ARG A 198 -6.32 -19.19 5.82
CA ARG A 198 -7.29 -20.26 6.06
C ARG A 198 -8.23 -19.88 7.19
N ILE A 199 -9.40 -20.51 7.21
CA ILE A 199 -10.38 -20.27 8.28
C ILE A 199 -9.86 -20.65 9.67
N GLU A 200 -8.94 -21.62 9.74
CA GLU A 200 -8.34 -22.10 10.99
C GLU A 200 -7.34 -21.10 11.59
N ASP A 201 -6.78 -20.24 10.78
CA ASP A 201 -5.83 -19.23 11.23
C ASP A 201 -6.52 -18.23 12.16
N LYS A 202 -5.81 -17.78 13.18
CA LYS A 202 -6.34 -16.75 14.09
C LYS A 202 -6.47 -15.41 13.36
N ASP A 203 -5.44 -15.07 12.62
CA ASP A 203 -5.33 -13.85 11.84
C ASP A 203 -5.42 -14.25 10.36
N ILE A 204 -6.47 -13.80 9.70
CA ILE A 204 -6.77 -14.15 8.31
C ILE A 204 -6.47 -12.94 7.44
N SER A 205 -5.52 -13.08 6.54
CA SER A 205 -5.14 -12.04 5.59
C SER A 205 -6.30 -11.72 4.64
N LEU A 206 -6.54 -10.44 4.40
CA LEU A 206 -7.50 -9.98 3.41
C LEU A 206 -6.88 -9.86 1.99
N GLY A 207 -5.56 -10.06 1.88
CA GLY A 207 -4.85 -9.98 0.61
C GLY A 207 -4.77 -8.56 0.02
N VAL A 208 -5.37 -7.59 0.68
CA VAL A 208 -5.40 -6.17 0.30
C VAL A 208 -4.90 -5.32 1.45
N SER A 209 -4.21 -4.25 1.15
CA SER A 209 -3.80 -3.23 2.12
C SER A 209 -4.86 -2.13 2.20
N ASP A 210 -4.73 -1.29 3.22
CA ASP A 210 -5.54 -0.09 3.40
C ASP A 210 -7.06 -0.36 3.46
N CYS A 211 -7.45 -1.51 4.09
CA CYS A 211 -8.84 -1.74 4.47
C CYS A 211 -9.21 -0.81 5.61
N TYR A 212 -10.36 -0.17 5.50
CA TYR A 212 -10.82 0.77 6.54
C TYR A 212 -12.17 0.40 7.14
N ARG A 213 -12.90 -0.56 6.54
CA ARG A 213 -14.20 -1.00 7.05
C ARG A 213 -14.46 -2.49 6.81
N LEU A 214 -14.87 -3.20 7.86
CA LEU A 214 -15.41 -4.55 7.80
C LEU A 214 -16.93 -4.46 7.87
N HIS A 215 -17.63 -4.98 6.86
CA HIS A 215 -19.09 -4.98 6.81
C HIS A 215 -19.68 -6.25 7.39
N ALA A 216 -19.22 -7.40 6.91
CA ALA A 216 -19.76 -8.67 7.33
C ALA A 216 -18.74 -9.82 7.13
N VAL A 217 -18.88 -10.83 7.99
CA VAL A 217 -18.26 -12.15 7.82
C VAL A 217 -19.37 -13.18 7.87
N TYR A 218 -19.49 -13.97 6.81
CA TYR A 218 -20.48 -15.05 6.67
C TYR A 218 -19.80 -16.40 6.75
N GLU A 219 -20.29 -17.30 7.59
CA GLU A 219 -19.86 -18.71 7.66
C GLU A 219 -20.89 -19.60 6.97
N SER A 220 -20.46 -20.48 6.10
CA SER A 220 -21.33 -21.43 5.43
C SER A 220 -22.01 -22.38 6.42
N TYR A 221 -23.21 -22.88 6.07
CA TYR A 221 -23.88 -23.93 6.83
C TYR A 221 -23.35 -25.34 6.50
N ASP A 222 -22.73 -25.49 5.33
CA ASP A 222 -22.23 -26.74 4.78
C ASP A 222 -20.80 -26.59 4.22
N ASP A 223 -20.33 -27.52 3.40
CA ASP A 223 -19.02 -27.46 2.76
C ASP A 223 -18.97 -26.62 1.47
N ASN A 224 -20.13 -26.09 1.04
CA ASN A 224 -20.20 -25.15 -0.08
C ASN A 224 -19.73 -23.75 0.34
N ASP A 225 -19.62 -22.87 -0.65
CA ASP A 225 -19.29 -21.48 -0.39
C ASP A 225 -20.42 -20.76 0.35
N PRO A 226 -20.12 -19.84 1.28
CA PRO A 226 -21.17 -19.06 1.94
C PRO A 226 -22.02 -18.28 0.91
N VAL A 227 -23.30 -18.26 1.15
CA VAL A 227 -24.27 -17.51 0.37
C VAL A 227 -24.44 -16.12 0.99
N LEU A 228 -24.39 -15.08 0.17
CA LEU A 228 -24.68 -13.72 0.62
C LEU A 228 -26.20 -13.51 0.70
N PRO A 229 -26.67 -12.68 1.64
CA PRO A 229 -28.06 -12.22 1.60
C PRO A 229 -28.35 -11.57 0.25
N SER A 230 -29.53 -11.87 -0.30
CA SER A 230 -29.93 -11.30 -1.58
C SER A 230 -31.45 -11.22 -1.70
N VAL A 231 -31.89 -10.33 -2.59
CA VAL A 231 -33.29 -10.23 -3.00
C VAL A 231 -33.37 -10.25 -4.52
N VAL A 232 -34.42 -10.89 -5.02
CA VAL A 232 -34.77 -10.81 -6.44
C VAL A 232 -35.73 -9.64 -6.61
N ILE A 233 -35.42 -8.74 -7.54
CA ILE A 233 -36.29 -7.60 -7.88
C ILE A 233 -37.05 -7.87 -9.16
N VAL A 234 -38.19 -7.22 -9.33
CA VAL A 234 -39.11 -7.47 -10.45
C VAL A 234 -38.52 -6.99 -11.77
N GLU A 235 -37.83 -5.83 -11.74
CA GLU A 235 -37.18 -5.22 -12.91
C GLU A 235 -35.75 -4.82 -12.63
N PRO A 236 -34.85 -4.89 -13.64
CA PRO A 236 -33.48 -4.51 -13.46
C PRO A 236 -33.35 -3.05 -12.99
N THR A 237 -32.94 -2.85 -11.75
CA THR A 237 -32.71 -1.52 -11.17
C THR A 237 -31.30 -1.45 -10.60
N PHE A 238 -30.49 -0.54 -11.13
CA PHE A 238 -29.05 -0.46 -10.83
C PHE A 238 -28.78 0.47 -9.64
N PHE A 239 -28.90 -0.07 -8.45
CA PHE A 239 -28.43 0.60 -7.23
C PHE A 239 -26.90 0.68 -7.22
N ALA A 240 -26.37 1.79 -6.73
CA ALA A 240 -24.92 1.92 -6.59
C ALA A 240 -24.39 1.00 -5.47
N THR A 241 -23.24 0.37 -5.73
CA THR A 241 -22.50 -0.42 -4.73
C THR A 241 -22.19 0.42 -3.49
N GLY A 242 -22.34 -0.16 -2.31
CA GLY A 242 -22.09 0.51 -1.03
C GLY A 242 -23.20 1.42 -0.54
N THR A 243 -24.20 1.74 -1.37
CA THR A 243 -25.35 2.55 -0.94
C THR A 243 -26.30 1.78 -0.05
N ILE A 244 -27.05 2.53 0.76
CA ILE A 244 -28.08 1.95 1.63
C ILE A 244 -29.39 1.93 0.86
N VAL A 245 -30.02 0.77 0.82
CA VAL A 245 -31.40 0.59 0.37
C VAL A 245 -32.30 0.38 1.57
N THR A 246 -33.53 0.93 1.53
CA THR A 246 -34.47 0.91 2.64
C THR A 246 -35.84 0.38 2.15
N GLY A 247 -36.37 -0.59 2.85
CA GLY A 247 -37.71 -1.13 2.60
C GLY A 247 -38.81 -0.14 2.99
N ALA A 248 -39.78 0.04 2.11
CA ALA A 248 -40.91 0.96 2.37
C ALA A 248 -41.82 0.44 3.46
N THR A 249 -42.04 -0.86 3.55
CA THR A 249 -42.93 -1.53 4.52
C THR A 249 -42.14 -1.99 5.73
N SER A 250 -41.14 -2.82 5.54
CA SER A 250 -40.33 -3.43 6.62
C SER A 250 -39.48 -2.42 7.39
N LYS A 251 -39.14 -1.29 6.78
CA LYS A 251 -38.14 -0.32 7.27
C LYS A 251 -36.73 -0.94 7.36
N ALA A 252 -36.57 -2.15 6.88
CA ALA A 252 -35.27 -2.81 6.84
C ALA A 252 -34.28 -1.99 6.02
N ARG A 253 -33.01 -2.04 6.42
CA ARG A 253 -31.89 -1.33 5.77
C ARG A 253 -30.80 -2.31 5.41
N ALA A 254 -30.30 -2.21 4.20
CA ALA A 254 -29.17 -3.02 3.74
C ALA A 254 -28.23 -2.21 2.87
N LYS A 255 -26.97 -2.57 2.85
CA LYS A 255 -25.99 -2.06 1.88
C LYS A 255 -25.95 -2.96 0.66
N VAL A 256 -25.90 -2.34 -0.51
CA VAL A 256 -25.79 -3.03 -1.78
C VAL A 256 -24.34 -3.50 -1.96
N ILE A 257 -24.14 -4.80 -2.19
CA ILE A 257 -22.83 -5.36 -2.55
C ILE A 257 -22.66 -5.26 -4.06
N ASP A 258 -23.56 -5.86 -4.81
CA ASP A 258 -23.47 -5.93 -6.25
C ASP A 258 -24.87 -6.19 -6.85
N PHE A 259 -25.02 -5.70 -8.07
CA PHE A 259 -26.12 -6.02 -8.95
C PHE A 259 -25.55 -6.43 -10.30
N ALA A 260 -25.49 -7.72 -10.56
CA ALA A 260 -24.97 -8.24 -11.81
C ALA A 260 -25.83 -7.79 -13.00
N SER A 261 -25.21 -7.16 -13.99
CA SER A 261 -25.90 -6.76 -15.23
C SER A 261 -26.62 -7.95 -15.88
N GLY A 262 -27.91 -7.81 -16.12
CA GLY A 262 -28.77 -8.88 -16.66
C GLY A 262 -29.28 -9.88 -15.61
N SER A 263 -28.95 -9.70 -14.34
CA SER A 263 -29.53 -10.43 -13.22
C SER A 263 -30.60 -9.58 -12.54
N LEU A 264 -31.64 -10.23 -12.01
CA LEU A 264 -32.62 -9.59 -11.14
C LEU A 264 -32.24 -9.71 -9.64
N THR A 265 -31.08 -10.31 -9.36
CA THR A 265 -30.65 -10.57 -7.98
C THR A 265 -29.75 -9.45 -7.48
N LEU A 266 -30.15 -8.83 -6.38
CA LEU A 266 -29.42 -7.80 -5.66
C LEU A 266 -28.77 -8.43 -4.42
N SER A 267 -27.45 -8.48 -4.39
CA SER A 267 -26.67 -8.97 -3.24
C SER A 267 -26.50 -7.87 -2.20
N LEU A 268 -26.63 -8.22 -0.92
CA LEU A 268 -26.79 -7.26 0.16
C LEU A 268 -25.96 -7.64 1.41
N VAL A 269 -25.70 -6.62 2.25
CA VAL A 269 -25.39 -6.79 3.68
C VAL A 269 -26.50 -6.10 4.47
N TYR A 270 -27.29 -6.85 5.22
CA TYR A 270 -28.30 -6.25 6.10
C TYR A 270 -27.65 -5.48 7.25
N LEU A 271 -28.11 -4.27 7.47
CA LEU A 271 -27.75 -3.42 8.61
C LEU A 271 -28.81 -3.54 9.71
N GLU A 272 -30.07 -3.62 9.32
CA GLU A 272 -31.20 -3.66 10.24
C GLU A 272 -32.41 -4.35 9.57
N GLY A 273 -33.00 -5.27 10.26
CA GLY A 273 -34.21 -5.99 9.79
C GLY A 273 -33.94 -6.84 8.53
N THR A 274 -34.99 -7.26 7.89
CA THR A 274 -34.98 -8.00 6.60
C THR A 274 -36.13 -7.49 5.74
N PHE A 275 -35.92 -7.44 4.44
CA PHE A 275 -36.98 -7.07 3.49
C PHE A 275 -38.13 -8.08 3.48
N VAL A 276 -39.27 -7.64 3.00
CA VAL A 276 -40.46 -8.50 2.80
C VAL A 276 -40.80 -8.60 1.32
N ALA A 277 -41.36 -9.73 0.92
CA ALA A 277 -41.75 -9.96 -0.47
C ALA A 277 -42.81 -8.92 -0.92
N GLY A 278 -42.71 -8.47 -2.16
CA GLY A 278 -43.65 -7.49 -2.73
C GLY A 278 -43.42 -6.03 -2.29
N GLU A 279 -42.53 -5.74 -1.34
CA GLU A 279 -42.30 -4.36 -0.93
C GLU A 279 -41.42 -3.58 -1.92
N THR A 280 -41.59 -2.27 -1.89
CA THR A 280 -40.69 -1.35 -2.60
C THR A 280 -39.43 -1.09 -1.77
N ILE A 281 -38.28 -1.22 -2.36
CA ILE A 281 -36.98 -0.79 -1.79
C ILE A 281 -36.53 0.49 -2.47
N ASN A 282 -36.06 1.46 -1.69
CA ASN A 282 -35.64 2.78 -2.15
C ASN A 282 -34.12 2.94 -1.92
N GLY A 283 -33.42 3.52 -2.86
CA GLY A 283 -32.00 3.79 -2.79
C GLY A 283 -31.56 4.80 -3.84
N VAL A 284 -30.28 4.80 -4.18
CA VAL A 284 -29.73 5.70 -5.21
C VAL A 284 -28.89 4.91 -6.23
N ASN A 285 -28.83 5.44 -7.44
CA ASN A 285 -27.93 4.93 -8.47
C ASN A 285 -26.52 5.57 -8.35
N SER A 286 -25.60 5.19 -9.25
CA SER A 286 -24.23 5.72 -9.27
C SER A 286 -24.13 7.23 -9.54
N ALA A 287 -25.19 7.84 -10.09
CA ALA A 287 -25.27 9.29 -10.27
C ALA A 287 -25.87 10.01 -9.05
N GLY A 288 -26.16 9.30 -7.96
CA GLY A 288 -26.82 9.85 -6.76
C GLY A 288 -28.33 10.11 -6.94
N THR A 289 -28.93 9.67 -8.05
CA THR A 289 -30.36 9.85 -8.30
C THR A 289 -31.15 8.81 -7.51
N ALA A 290 -32.21 9.25 -6.84
CA ALA A 290 -33.13 8.37 -6.14
C ALA A 290 -33.84 7.41 -7.11
N ILE A 291 -33.79 6.14 -6.81
CA ILE A 291 -34.43 5.06 -7.58
C ILE A 291 -35.12 4.08 -6.63
N SER A 292 -36.06 3.33 -7.15
CA SER A 292 -36.77 2.31 -6.39
C SER A 292 -36.94 1.04 -7.21
N ALA A 293 -37.05 -0.10 -6.52
CA ALA A 293 -37.36 -1.39 -7.10
C ALA A 293 -38.37 -2.13 -6.23
N ILE A 294 -39.11 -3.04 -6.83
CA ILE A 294 -40.06 -3.92 -6.11
C ILE A 294 -39.33 -5.26 -5.89
N VAL A 295 -39.33 -5.72 -4.64
CA VAL A 295 -38.88 -7.08 -4.30
C VAL A 295 -39.92 -8.06 -4.86
N ASN A 296 -39.47 -9.06 -5.60
CA ASN A 296 -40.34 -10.08 -6.15
C ASN A 296 -41.11 -10.82 -5.02
N ASP A 297 -42.36 -11.11 -5.23
CA ASP A 297 -43.24 -11.76 -4.25
C ASP A 297 -43.22 -13.30 -4.32
N SER A 298 -42.51 -13.86 -5.29
CA SER A 298 -42.36 -15.31 -5.45
C SER A 298 -41.60 -15.94 -4.28
N ALA A 299 -41.95 -17.15 -3.94
CA ALA A 299 -41.24 -17.94 -2.94
C ALA A 299 -39.76 -18.08 -3.30
N GLY A 300 -38.87 -17.75 -2.34
CA GLY A 300 -37.41 -17.80 -2.54
C GLY A 300 -36.79 -16.52 -3.13
N SER A 301 -37.59 -15.48 -3.38
CA SER A 301 -37.08 -14.18 -3.84
C SER A 301 -36.20 -13.47 -2.81
N ILE A 302 -36.30 -13.83 -1.54
CA ILE A 302 -35.49 -13.32 -0.44
C ILE A 302 -34.64 -14.45 0.10
N VAL A 303 -33.33 -14.26 0.04
CA VAL A 303 -32.34 -15.19 0.58
C VAL A 303 -31.68 -14.56 1.80
N ALA A 304 -31.84 -15.19 2.95
CA ALA A 304 -31.25 -14.68 4.20
C ALA A 304 -29.72 -14.75 4.24
N GLY A 305 -29.13 -15.54 3.35
CA GLY A 305 -27.68 -15.78 3.34
C GLY A 305 -27.21 -16.79 4.38
N SER A 306 -25.90 -16.97 4.43
CA SER A 306 -25.24 -17.83 5.40
C SER A 306 -25.18 -17.17 6.79
N LYS A 307 -24.70 -17.94 7.78
CA LYS A 307 -24.60 -17.48 9.17
C LYS A 307 -23.69 -16.26 9.30
N VAL A 308 -24.22 -15.19 9.86
CA VAL A 308 -23.42 -13.97 10.16
C VAL A 308 -22.57 -14.23 11.40
N VAL A 309 -21.25 -14.06 11.25
CA VAL A 309 -20.25 -14.24 12.32
C VAL A 309 -19.34 -13.03 12.47
N THR A 310 -19.77 -11.88 12.01
CA THR A 310 -19.00 -10.62 12.02
C THR A 310 -18.49 -10.28 13.43
N ASP A 311 -19.32 -10.47 14.44
CA ASP A 311 -18.98 -10.18 15.84
C ASP A 311 -17.84 -11.05 16.40
N ASN A 312 -17.50 -12.14 15.72
CA ASN A 312 -16.39 -13.02 16.09
C ASN A 312 -15.03 -12.46 15.69
N TYR A 313 -15.00 -11.41 14.87
CA TYR A 313 -13.79 -10.86 14.28
C TYR A 313 -13.68 -9.36 14.54
N PHE A 314 -12.49 -8.85 14.39
CA PHE A 314 -12.23 -7.42 14.25
C PHE A 314 -11.26 -7.19 13.09
N LEU A 315 -11.39 -6.03 12.46
CA LEU A 315 -10.52 -5.60 11.38
C LEU A 315 -9.22 -5.05 11.98
N GLU A 316 -8.10 -5.61 11.55
CA GLU A 316 -6.79 -5.02 11.76
C GLU A 316 -6.31 -4.43 10.43
N VAL A 317 -6.26 -3.11 10.37
CA VAL A 317 -5.84 -2.39 9.15
C VAL A 317 -4.37 -2.61 8.81
N ASN A 318 -3.57 -3.05 9.79
CA ASN A 318 -2.16 -3.40 9.67
C ASN A 318 -1.31 -2.30 9.01
N GLN A 319 -1.56 -1.05 9.40
CA GLN A 319 -0.76 0.09 8.99
C GLN A 319 0.28 0.41 10.06
N THR A 320 1.45 0.84 9.63
CA THR A 320 2.51 1.36 10.49
C THR A 320 2.86 2.79 10.07
N GLY A 321 3.75 3.47 10.78
CA GLY A 321 4.26 4.77 10.36
C GLY A 321 5.04 4.75 9.04
N PHE A 322 5.33 3.55 8.49
CA PHE A 322 6.18 3.38 7.31
C PHE A 322 5.49 2.75 6.12
N ILE A 323 4.44 1.97 6.33
CA ILE A 323 3.83 1.16 5.28
C ILE A 323 2.36 0.90 5.55
N TYR A 324 1.59 0.82 4.48
CA TYR A 324 0.29 0.17 4.44
C TYR A 324 0.51 -1.32 4.15
N ASP A 325 0.60 -2.12 5.22
CA ASP A 325 0.75 -3.56 5.08
C ASP A 325 -0.61 -4.22 4.83
N ILE A 326 -0.60 -5.53 4.53
CA ILE A 326 -1.82 -6.27 4.23
C ILE A 326 -2.73 -6.29 5.45
N SER A 327 -3.94 -5.82 5.25
CA SER A 327 -4.99 -5.85 6.26
C SER A 327 -5.45 -7.29 6.53
N LYS A 328 -5.93 -7.53 7.74
CA LYS A 328 -6.39 -8.84 8.17
C LYS A 328 -7.62 -8.72 9.05
N ILE A 329 -8.37 -9.81 9.14
CA ILE A 329 -9.36 -9.98 10.22
C ILE A 329 -8.76 -10.91 11.26
N SER A 330 -8.92 -10.55 12.53
CA SER A 330 -8.44 -11.33 13.67
C SER A 330 -9.61 -11.87 14.47
N ARG A 331 -9.59 -13.18 14.73
CA ARG A 331 -10.61 -13.83 15.55
C ARG A 331 -10.47 -13.41 17.01
N LYS A 332 -11.56 -12.99 17.62
CA LYS A 332 -11.60 -12.54 19.02
C LYS A 332 -11.23 -13.69 19.98
N LYS A 333 -10.62 -13.32 21.08
CA LYS A 333 -10.24 -14.29 22.13
C LYS A 333 -11.48 -15.01 22.69
N GLY A 334 -11.40 -16.33 22.78
CA GLY A 334 -12.50 -17.14 23.29
C GLY A 334 -13.51 -17.60 22.22
N VAL A 335 -13.39 -17.12 20.99
CA VAL A 335 -14.23 -17.56 19.88
C VAL A 335 -13.66 -18.85 19.29
N ALA A 336 -14.55 -19.83 19.08
CA ALA A 336 -14.18 -21.11 18.47
C ALA A 336 -13.67 -20.93 17.04
N VAL A 337 -12.84 -21.86 16.60
CA VAL A 337 -12.38 -21.94 15.21
C VAL A 337 -13.59 -22.23 14.32
N PRO A 338 -13.79 -21.49 13.21
CA PRO A 338 -14.86 -21.80 12.25
C PRO A 338 -14.72 -23.22 11.70
N LEU A 339 -15.84 -23.85 11.47
CA LEU A 339 -15.88 -25.20 10.90
C LEU A 339 -16.03 -25.20 9.38
N ARG A 340 -16.47 -24.08 8.82
CA ARG A 340 -16.88 -23.96 7.43
C ARG A 340 -16.22 -22.73 6.78
N LYS A 341 -16.25 -22.71 5.44
CA LYS A 341 -15.73 -21.58 4.62
C LYS A 341 -16.36 -20.26 5.04
N LEU A 342 -15.58 -19.19 4.86
CA LEU A 342 -16.04 -17.84 5.14
C LEU A 342 -16.12 -17.01 3.86
N LYS A 343 -17.03 -16.04 3.84
CA LYS A 343 -17.01 -14.85 2.97
C LYS A 343 -16.87 -13.60 3.83
N VAL A 344 -15.95 -12.74 3.47
CA VAL A 344 -15.65 -11.49 4.16
C VAL A 344 -15.98 -10.33 3.23
N VAL A 345 -16.69 -9.33 3.73
CA VAL A 345 -17.07 -8.14 2.97
C VAL A 345 -16.41 -6.93 3.60
N VAL A 346 -15.56 -6.23 2.84
CA VAL A 346 -14.75 -5.10 3.31
C VAL A 346 -14.72 -3.96 2.31
N ASP A 347 -14.40 -2.76 2.81
CA ASP A 347 -14.02 -1.62 1.98
C ASP A 347 -12.51 -1.37 2.13
N TYR A 348 -11.83 -1.04 1.04
CA TYR A 348 -10.40 -0.74 1.02
C TYR A 348 -10.06 0.29 -0.05
N TYR A 349 -8.88 0.91 0.06
CA TYR A 349 -8.36 1.81 -0.95
C TYR A 349 -7.32 1.12 -1.83
N THR A 350 -7.40 1.35 -3.14
CA THR A 350 -6.28 1.12 -4.04
C THR A 350 -5.48 2.40 -4.21
N HIS A 351 -4.17 2.26 -4.32
CA HIS A 351 -3.24 3.37 -4.49
C HIS A 351 -2.84 3.51 -5.94
N SER A 352 -2.72 4.74 -6.45
CA SER A 352 -2.14 4.96 -7.76
C SER A 352 -0.70 4.45 -7.82
N ALA A 353 -0.28 3.95 -8.99
CA ALA A 353 1.07 3.45 -9.20
C ALA A 353 2.12 4.56 -9.22
N THR A 354 1.72 5.78 -9.55
CA THR A 354 2.58 6.96 -9.70
C THR A 354 2.25 8.01 -8.65
N GLY A 355 3.20 8.89 -8.41
CA GLY A 355 3.10 9.99 -7.45
C GLY A 355 4.02 9.81 -6.26
N ASP A 356 4.16 10.85 -5.47
CA ASP A 356 5.15 10.94 -4.40
C ASP A 356 4.52 10.84 -3.01
N TYR A 357 3.33 11.41 -2.81
CA TYR A 357 2.70 11.50 -1.49
C TYR A 357 1.17 11.42 -1.58
N PHE A 358 0.52 11.11 -0.45
CA PHE A 358 -0.92 11.29 -0.26
C PHE A 358 -1.17 12.50 0.62
N GLY A 359 -2.28 13.18 0.39
CA GLY A 359 -2.81 14.27 1.19
C GLY A 359 -4.33 14.24 1.20
N GLY A 360 -4.98 15.27 1.73
CA GLY A 360 -6.45 15.31 1.82
C GLY A 360 -7.16 15.09 0.49
N GLN A 361 -6.63 15.64 -0.59
CA GLN A 361 -7.18 15.47 -1.94
C GLN A 361 -6.88 14.12 -2.60
N SER A 362 -6.14 13.24 -1.95
CA SER A 362 -5.88 11.88 -2.47
C SER A 362 -7.10 10.98 -2.36
N TYR A 363 -8.06 11.33 -1.52
CA TYR A 363 -9.29 10.56 -1.26
C TYR A 363 -10.43 11.04 -2.18
N LEU A 364 -10.31 10.75 -3.49
CA LEU A 364 -11.18 11.31 -4.53
C LEU A 364 -12.67 10.93 -4.40
N SER A 365 -12.95 9.75 -3.88
CA SER A 365 -14.31 9.20 -3.76
C SER A 365 -14.86 9.23 -2.33
N THR A 366 -14.10 9.77 -1.39
CA THR A 366 -14.46 9.78 0.03
C THR A 366 -14.76 11.20 0.47
N ASP A 367 -15.88 11.39 1.15
CA ASP A 367 -16.19 12.68 1.77
C ASP A 367 -15.10 13.07 2.76
N TYR A 368 -14.74 14.35 2.82
CA TYR A 368 -13.67 14.85 3.70
C TYR A 368 -13.83 14.39 5.17
N LYS A 369 -15.06 14.37 5.68
CA LYS A 369 -15.37 13.92 7.06
C LYS A 369 -15.12 12.43 7.29
N ASP A 370 -15.12 11.63 6.22
CA ASP A 370 -14.98 10.17 6.25
C ASP A 370 -13.55 9.71 5.89
N VAL A 371 -12.63 10.66 5.64
CA VAL A 371 -11.21 10.36 5.47
C VAL A 371 -10.69 9.66 6.73
N PRO A 372 -9.96 8.53 6.59
CA PRO A 372 -9.59 7.70 7.73
C PRO A 372 -8.58 8.37 8.67
N PHE A 373 -8.54 7.85 9.88
CA PHE A 373 -7.52 8.16 10.89
C PHE A 373 -6.48 7.04 10.94
N PHE A 374 -5.23 7.41 11.18
CA PHE A 374 -4.18 6.50 11.62
C PHE A 374 -3.81 6.82 13.05
N GLY A 375 -4.27 6.00 14.00
CA GLY A 375 -4.25 6.35 15.41
C GLY A 375 -5.03 7.63 15.68
N VAL A 376 -4.35 8.67 16.17
CA VAL A 376 -4.94 10.00 16.40
C VAL A 376 -4.72 10.98 15.23
N LYS A 377 -4.04 10.55 14.17
CA LYS A 377 -3.67 11.37 13.03
C LYS A 377 -4.80 11.35 12.00
N PHE A 378 -5.44 12.46 11.75
CA PHE A 378 -6.40 12.61 10.66
C PHE A 378 -5.64 12.71 9.33
N MET A 379 -5.81 11.76 8.43
CA MET A 379 -4.94 11.61 7.26
C MET A 379 -5.03 12.75 6.24
N ALA A 380 -6.12 13.52 6.26
CA ALA A 380 -6.20 14.72 5.44
C ALA A 380 -5.26 15.86 5.89
N ASP A 381 -4.82 15.83 7.14
CA ASP A 381 -3.94 16.86 7.72
C ASP A 381 -2.45 16.48 7.67
N TYR A 382 -2.12 15.39 6.94
CA TYR A 382 -0.76 14.89 6.82
C TYR A 382 -0.34 14.72 5.36
N LEU A 383 0.93 14.97 5.11
CA LEU A 383 1.62 14.46 3.93
C LEU A 383 2.04 13.02 4.24
N ASP A 384 1.52 12.08 3.48
CA ASP A 384 1.75 10.67 3.69
C ASP A 384 2.57 10.08 2.55
N PHE A 385 3.80 9.70 2.86
CA PHE A 385 4.76 9.12 1.91
C PHE A 385 4.84 7.60 2.01
N ARG A 386 3.98 6.96 2.79
CA ARG A 386 4.03 5.51 3.00
C ARG A 386 3.69 4.75 1.73
N PRO A 387 4.47 3.71 1.38
CA PRO A 387 4.11 2.77 0.34
C PRO A 387 2.99 1.84 0.83
N GLY A 388 2.17 1.38 -0.11
CA GLY A 388 1.22 0.30 0.12
C GLY A 388 1.73 -1.02 -0.43
N VAL A 389 1.37 -2.13 0.17
CA VAL A 389 1.57 -3.44 -0.42
C VAL A 389 0.71 -3.53 -1.68
N LYS A 390 1.32 -3.90 -2.79
CA LYS A 390 0.62 -3.97 -4.07
C LYS A 390 -0.10 -5.31 -4.19
N ASN A 391 -1.39 -5.25 -4.45
CA ASN A 391 -2.21 -6.42 -4.68
C ASN A 391 -2.39 -6.65 -6.19
N LEU A 392 -2.28 -7.89 -6.61
CA LEU A 392 -2.66 -8.30 -7.95
C LEU A 392 -3.90 -9.18 -7.86
N PHE A 393 -4.96 -8.73 -8.51
CA PHE A 393 -6.12 -9.59 -8.74
C PHE A 393 -5.84 -10.46 -9.96
N THR A 394 -5.97 -11.77 -9.79
CA THR A 394 -5.91 -12.72 -10.90
C THR A 394 -7.33 -13.07 -11.31
N GLY A 395 -7.75 -12.52 -12.43
CA GLY A 395 -9.06 -12.77 -13.03
C GLY A 395 -10.14 -11.76 -12.65
N THR A 396 -11.26 -11.82 -13.37
CA THR A 396 -12.48 -11.05 -13.08
C THR A 396 -13.34 -11.85 -12.12
N GLY A 397 -13.24 -11.54 -10.82
CA GLY A 397 -14.12 -12.15 -9.82
C GLY A 397 -15.52 -11.52 -9.87
N SER A 398 -16.52 -12.31 -9.54
CA SER A 398 -17.87 -11.86 -9.24
C SER A 398 -18.16 -12.03 -7.76
N VAL A 399 -19.25 -11.46 -7.26
CA VAL A 399 -19.70 -11.68 -5.88
C VAL A 399 -19.88 -13.17 -5.57
N ALA A 400 -20.32 -13.95 -6.55
CA ALA A 400 -20.48 -15.40 -6.42
C ALA A 400 -19.14 -16.15 -6.44
N SER A 401 -18.17 -15.65 -7.20
CA SER A 401 -16.83 -16.21 -7.34
C SER A 401 -15.79 -15.10 -7.28
N PRO A 402 -15.41 -14.67 -6.08
CA PRO A 402 -14.41 -13.62 -5.90
C PRO A 402 -13.06 -14.00 -6.54
N ALA A 403 -12.40 -13.00 -7.13
CA ALA A 403 -11.10 -13.19 -7.74
C ALA A 403 -10.01 -13.60 -6.72
N TYR A 404 -8.99 -14.26 -7.23
CA TYR A 404 -7.78 -14.49 -6.44
C TYR A 404 -6.98 -13.20 -6.30
N VAL A 405 -6.39 -13.01 -5.13
CA VAL A 405 -5.51 -11.89 -4.84
C VAL A 405 -4.10 -12.40 -4.64
N GLN A 406 -3.17 -11.91 -5.44
CA GLN A 406 -1.74 -12.11 -5.20
C GLN A 406 -1.20 -10.95 -4.39
N VAL A 407 -0.46 -11.30 -3.35
CA VAL A 407 0.18 -10.32 -2.47
C VAL A 407 1.54 -9.98 -3.02
N SER A 408 1.83 -8.68 -3.14
CA SER A 408 3.17 -8.18 -3.38
C SER A 408 3.74 -7.58 -2.10
N THR A 409 5.03 -7.77 -1.88
CA THR A 409 5.75 -7.16 -0.76
C THR A 409 6.65 -6.04 -1.27
N PHE A 410 6.82 -4.99 -0.46
CA PHE A 410 7.79 -3.94 -0.75
C PHE A 410 9.16 -4.36 -0.22
N ASP A 411 10.15 -4.44 -1.12
CA ASP A 411 11.54 -4.64 -0.73
C ASP A 411 12.18 -3.28 -0.42
N PHE A 412 12.49 -3.05 0.83
CA PHE A 412 13.09 -1.80 1.29
C PHE A 412 14.55 -1.62 0.82
N ASN A 413 15.24 -2.69 0.47
CA ASN A 413 16.60 -2.60 -0.05
C ASN A 413 16.63 -2.12 -1.50
N SER A 414 15.80 -2.72 -2.34
CA SER A 414 15.68 -2.37 -3.76
C SER A 414 14.67 -1.25 -4.01
N ARG A 415 13.81 -0.96 -3.03
CA ARG A 415 12.72 0.02 -3.10
C ARG A 415 11.74 -0.25 -4.24
N VAL A 416 11.49 -1.51 -4.49
CA VAL A 416 10.54 -1.98 -5.49
C VAL A 416 9.49 -2.88 -4.83
N PHE A 417 8.33 -2.98 -5.47
CA PHE A 417 7.34 -3.98 -5.11
C PHE A 417 7.65 -5.29 -5.82
N ASN A 418 7.83 -6.35 -5.05
CA ASN A 418 7.98 -7.70 -5.58
C ASN A 418 6.63 -8.40 -5.58
N VAL A 419 6.18 -8.82 -6.72
CA VAL A 419 5.13 -9.82 -6.85
C VAL A 419 5.79 -11.19 -6.75
N THR A 420 5.15 -12.15 -6.08
CA THR A 420 5.69 -13.49 -5.85
C THR A 420 6.36 -14.04 -7.11
N GLY A 421 7.69 -13.99 -7.16
CA GLY A 421 8.52 -14.53 -8.24
C GLY A 421 8.81 -13.60 -9.43
N THR A 422 8.25 -12.40 -9.49
CA THR A 422 8.56 -11.46 -10.60
C THR A 422 8.69 -10.03 -10.05
N PRO A 423 9.87 -9.41 -10.13
CA PRO A 423 10.04 -8.02 -9.75
C PRO A 423 9.19 -7.13 -10.66
N THR A 424 8.25 -6.38 -10.09
CA THR A 424 7.59 -5.31 -10.82
C THR A 424 8.30 -4.01 -10.51
N ALA A 425 8.88 -3.41 -11.53
CA ALA A 425 9.69 -2.20 -11.46
C ALA A 425 8.85 -0.94 -11.16
N THR A 426 8.11 -0.92 -10.07
CA THR A 426 7.53 0.34 -9.58
C THR A 426 8.51 0.94 -8.60
N ILE A 427 9.27 1.93 -9.05
CA ILE A 427 10.21 2.67 -8.22
C ILE A 427 9.39 3.49 -7.22
N PHE A 428 9.76 3.39 -5.95
CA PHE A 428 9.19 4.18 -4.88
C PHE A 428 10.23 5.19 -4.39
N ASP A 429 9.89 6.47 -4.46
CA ASP A 429 10.73 7.53 -3.95
C ASP A 429 10.47 7.74 -2.46
N VAL A 430 11.52 7.78 -1.67
CA VAL A 430 11.46 8.07 -0.23
C VAL A 430 11.98 9.48 0.00
N PRO A 431 11.27 10.34 0.75
CA PRO A 431 11.77 11.65 1.12
C PRO A 431 13.16 11.55 1.76
N LYS A 432 14.05 12.46 1.39
CA LYS A 432 15.37 12.53 2.04
C LYS A 432 15.18 13.00 3.48
N ILE A 433 15.82 12.34 4.43
CA ILE A 433 15.82 12.72 5.83
C ILE A 433 16.43 14.11 6.01
N ASN A 434 15.91 14.90 6.94
CA ASN A 434 16.37 16.26 7.27
C ASN A 434 16.27 17.28 6.11
N THR A 435 15.40 17.03 5.14
CA THR A 435 15.06 18.04 4.13
C THR A 435 13.61 18.48 4.29
N SER A 436 13.29 19.70 3.87
CA SER A 436 11.95 20.25 3.89
C SER A 436 11.28 20.05 2.53
N MET A 437 9.99 19.73 2.55
CA MET A 437 9.14 19.88 1.38
C MET A 437 8.59 21.32 1.37
N ARG A 438 8.67 21.97 0.21
CA ARG A 438 7.98 23.23 -0.03
C ARG A 438 6.64 22.93 -0.67
N CYS A 439 5.59 23.56 -0.18
CA CYS A 439 4.27 23.51 -0.79
C CYS A 439 3.44 24.71 -0.38
N ASP A 440 2.51 25.11 -1.24
CA ASP A 440 1.42 26.00 -0.92
C ASP A 440 0.19 25.15 -0.57
N PHE A 441 -0.65 25.62 0.33
CA PHE A 441 -1.84 24.89 0.72
C PHE A 441 -3.00 25.78 1.11
N ASP A 442 -4.20 25.34 0.78
CA ASP A 442 -5.46 25.90 1.24
C ASP A 442 -6.01 25.08 2.40
N TRP A 443 -6.74 25.70 3.30
CA TRP A 443 -7.41 25.01 4.39
C TRP A 443 -8.82 25.54 4.62
N TYR A 444 -9.67 24.69 5.21
CA TYR A 444 -10.98 25.10 5.65
C TYR A 444 -10.89 25.89 6.95
N LEU A 445 -11.53 27.06 6.98
CA LEU A 445 -11.73 27.78 8.24
C LEU A 445 -12.86 27.10 9.02
N PRO A 446 -12.63 26.73 10.29
CA PRO A 446 -13.70 26.22 11.15
C PRO A 446 -14.83 27.25 11.23
N LYS A 447 -16.05 26.83 10.95
CA LYS A 447 -17.25 27.67 11.07
C LYS A 447 -18.27 26.95 11.96
N THR A 448 -18.79 27.68 12.92
CA THR A 448 -19.87 27.20 13.78
C THR A 448 -21.11 28.00 13.41
N ASP A 449 -22.10 27.32 12.84
CA ASP A 449 -23.42 27.89 12.59
C ASP A 449 -24.38 27.45 13.69
N LYS A 450 -25.21 28.37 14.18
CA LYS A 450 -26.31 28.07 15.10
C LYS A 450 -27.57 27.95 14.27
N ALA A 451 -28.18 26.77 14.28
CA ALA A 451 -29.53 26.61 13.76
C ALA A 451 -30.52 26.97 14.89
N PHE A 452 -31.41 27.90 14.62
CA PHE A 452 -32.55 28.20 15.48
C PHE A 452 -33.73 27.42 14.91
N ILE A 453 -34.34 26.55 15.73
CA ILE A 453 -35.55 25.79 15.40
C ILE A 453 -36.74 26.54 15.97
#